data_45ec4fb9fcd525811324ed30e2e8d4d3
#
_entry.id   45ec4fb9fcd525811324ed30e2e8d4d3
#
_cell.length_a   1.000
_cell.length_b   1.000
_cell.length_c   1.000
_cell.angle_alpha   90.00
_cell.angle_beta   90.00
_cell.angle_gamma   90.00
#
_symmetry.space_group_name_H-M   'P 1'
#
loop_
_entity.id
_entity.type
_entity.pdbx_description
1 polymer ?
#
loop_
_entity_poly.entity_id
_entity_poly.type
_entity_poly.pdbx_seq_one_letter_code
_entity_poly.pdbx_strand_id
1 'polypeptide(L)'
;MLQLALTIIIFLIIVIPVGRYMYHIATWNHTLADPVFDRLDGVIYKIGGVNPHQGMNWKQYALALVGTNAVMVAIGYLILRIQSVGIFNPNNIGNMEPTLAFNTIISFMTNTNLQHYSGESGLSYLSQMLVIIFMMFVSAASGYAA
;
A
#
# COMPACT_ATOMS: atom_id res chain seq x y z
N MET A 1 -10.74 -21.07 -23.71
CA MET A 1 -12.17 -20.85 -23.48
C MET A 1 -12.58 -21.23 -22.05
N LEU A 2 -12.28 -22.45 -21.56
CA LEU A 2 -12.62 -22.88 -20.20
C LEU A 2 -12.04 -21.96 -19.11
N GLN A 3 -10.75 -21.58 -19.20
CA GLN A 3 -10.10 -20.68 -18.25
C GLN A 3 -10.79 -19.31 -18.20
N LEU A 4 -11.13 -18.73 -19.33
CA LEU A 4 -11.85 -17.46 -19.39
C LEU A 4 -13.24 -17.57 -18.72
N ALA A 5 -13.99 -18.62 -19.02
CA ALA A 5 -15.29 -18.84 -18.42
C ALA A 5 -15.19 -19.02 -16.88
N LEU A 6 -14.24 -19.82 -16.40
CA LEU A 6 -13.98 -19.99 -14.98
C LEU A 6 -13.59 -18.68 -14.30
N THR A 7 -12.73 -17.89 -14.91
CA THR A 7 -12.33 -16.57 -14.37
C THR A 7 -13.55 -15.65 -14.22
N ILE A 8 -14.39 -15.56 -15.23
CA ILE A 8 -15.60 -14.73 -15.19
C ILE A 8 -16.58 -15.23 -14.11
N ILE A 9 -16.80 -16.54 -14.01
CA ILE A 9 -17.68 -17.13 -13.00
C ILE A 9 -17.16 -16.82 -11.60
N ILE A 10 -15.88 -17.07 -11.33
CA ILE A 10 -15.26 -16.79 -10.03
C ILE A 10 -15.37 -15.29 -9.69
N PHE A 11 -15.08 -14.42 -10.67
CA PHE A 11 -15.22 -12.97 -10.49
C PHE A 11 -16.65 -12.58 -10.12
N LEU A 12 -17.67 -13.08 -10.81
CA LEU A 12 -19.08 -12.80 -10.51
C LEU A 12 -19.50 -13.31 -9.14
N ILE A 13 -18.98 -14.46 -8.70
CA ILE A 13 -19.25 -15.00 -7.37
C ILE A 13 -18.62 -14.12 -6.28
N ILE A 14 -17.42 -13.60 -6.50
CA ILE A 14 -16.67 -12.83 -5.50
C ILE A 14 -17.14 -11.37 -5.46
N VAL A 15 -17.55 -10.78 -6.56
CA VAL A 15 -17.88 -9.35 -6.64
C VAL A 15 -19.02 -8.94 -5.72
N ILE A 16 -20.01 -9.80 -5.54
CA ILE A 16 -21.18 -9.51 -4.68
C ILE A 16 -20.80 -9.45 -3.19
N PRO A 17 -20.15 -10.47 -2.59
CA PRO A 17 -19.78 -10.41 -1.18
C PRO A 17 -18.73 -9.33 -0.90
N VAL A 18 -17.75 -9.13 -1.80
CA VAL A 18 -16.75 -8.07 -1.65
C VAL A 18 -17.40 -6.69 -1.76
N GLY A 19 -18.27 -6.47 -2.73
CA GLY A 19 -18.98 -5.20 -2.87
C GLY A 19 -19.85 -4.87 -1.65
N ARG A 20 -20.53 -5.88 -1.07
CA ARG A 20 -21.28 -5.70 0.19
C ARG A 20 -20.37 -5.37 1.35
N TYR A 21 -19.25 -6.05 1.47
CA TYR A 21 -18.25 -5.79 2.51
C TYR A 21 -17.72 -4.34 2.42
N MET A 22 -17.34 -3.90 1.23
CA MET A 22 -16.90 -2.51 1.01
C MET A 22 -18.01 -1.49 1.30
N TYR A 23 -19.25 -1.79 0.94
CA TYR A 23 -20.40 -0.95 1.29
C TYR A 23 -20.55 -0.80 2.80
N HIS A 24 -20.44 -1.91 3.57
CA HIS A 24 -20.52 -1.85 5.04
C HIS A 24 -19.40 -1.00 5.63
N ILE A 25 -18.16 -1.12 5.14
CA ILE A 25 -17.05 -0.26 5.55
C ILE A 25 -17.36 1.21 5.26
N ALA A 26 -17.80 1.52 4.05
CA ALA A 26 -18.08 2.91 3.63
C ALA A 26 -19.25 3.56 4.39
N THR A 27 -20.18 2.75 4.89
CA THR A 27 -21.34 3.22 5.67
C THR A 27 -21.18 3.07 7.19
N TRP A 28 -19.96 2.74 7.67
CA TRP A 28 -19.65 2.55 9.09
C TRP A 28 -20.51 1.47 9.78
N ASN A 29 -20.97 0.48 9.03
CA ASN A 29 -21.67 -0.66 9.58
C ASN A 29 -20.68 -1.74 10.04
N HIS A 30 -21.06 -2.48 11.09
CA HIS A 30 -20.23 -3.58 11.58
C HIS A 30 -19.95 -4.63 10.50
N THR A 31 -18.69 -5.06 10.44
CA THR A 31 -18.21 -6.09 9.53
C THR A 31 -17.65 -7.29 10.30
N LEU A 32 -17.51 -8.43 9.62
CA LEU A 32 -16.93 -9.64 10.22
C LEU A 32 -15.45 -9.47 10.63
N ALA A 33 -14.77 -8.50 10.05
CA ALA A 33 -13.33 -8.27 10.26
C ALA A 33 -13.02 -7.22 11.34
N ASP A 34 -14.02 -6.47 11.82
CA ASP A 34 -13.86 -5.43 12.85
C ASP A 34 -13.08 -5.91 14.09
N PRO A 35 -13.33 -7.10 14.68
CA PRO A 35 -12.60 -7.49 15.89
C PRO A 35 -11.08 -7.60 15.71
N VAL A 36 -10.63 -7.81 14.48
CA VAL A 36 -9.20 -7.87 14.12
C VAL A 36 -8.68 -6.48 13.77
N PHE A 37 -9.39 -5.76 12.92
CA PHE A 37 -8.95 -4.45 12.43
C PHE A 37 -9.05 -3.37 13.50
N ASP A 38 -10.05 -3.38 14.38
CA ASP A 38 -10.15 -2.43 15.50
C ASP A 38 -8.94 -2.51 16.44
N ARG A 39 -8.38 -3.71 16.63
CA ARG A 39 -7.14 -3.87 17.43
C ARG A 39 -5.94 -3.27 16.72
N LEU A 40 -5.81 -3.49 15.40
CA LEU A 40 -4.74 -2.92 14.59
C LEU A 40 -4.85 -1.39 14.56
N ASP A 41 -6.04 -0.88 14.35
CA ASP A 41 -6.32 0.55 14.35
C ASP A 41 -5.97 1.19 15.70
N GLY A 42 -6.33 0.54 16.80
CA GLY A 42 -5.95 0.99 18.14
C GLY A 42 -4.44 1.10 18.34
N VAL A 43 -3.66 0.17 17.78
CA VAL A 43 -2.19 0.23 17.81
C VAL A 43 -1.68 1.37 16.93
N ILE A 44 -2.22 1.53 15.73
CA ILE A 44 -1.85 2.59 14.79
C ILE A 44 -2.17 3.96 15.39
N TYR A 45 -3.35 4.16 15.97
CA TYR A 45 -3.75 5.41 16.62
C TYR A 45 -2.82 5.74 17.80
N LYS A 46 -2.44 4.73 18.59
CA LYS A 46 -1.50 4.93 19.73
C LYS A 46 -0.10 5.33 19.23
N ILE A 47 0.41 4.68 18.20
CA ILE A 47 1.73 5.00 17.62
C ILE A 47 1.71 6.37 16.93
N GLY A 48 0.65 6.68 16.19
CA GLY A 48 0.48 7.95 15.49
C GLY A 48 0.06 9.12 16.39
N GLY A 49 -0.27 8.87 17.63
CA GLY A 49 -0.81 9.91 18.53
C GLY A 49 -2.16 10.48 18.07
N VAL A 50 -2.94 9.67 17.32
CA VAL A 50 -4.21 10.08 16.72
C VAL A 50 -5.36 9.79 17.69
N ASN A 51 -6.22 10.79 17.90
CA ASN A 51 -7.50 10.58 18.59
C ASN A 51 -8.62 10.38 17.56
N PRO A 52 -9.16 9.17 17.40
CA PRO A 52 -10.18 8.89 16.39
C PRO A 52 -11.51 9.61 16.63
N HIS A 53 -11.74 10.12 17.84
CA HIS A 53 -12.96 10.85 18.20
C HIS A 53 -12.85 12.36 18.00
N GLN A 54 -11.69 12.86 17.59
CA GLN A 54 -11.45 14.29 17.38
C GLN A 54 -11.31 14.59 15.90
N GLY A 55 -12.25 15.37 15.35
CA GLY A 55 -12.19 15.83 13.97
C GLY A 55 -10.99 16.74 13.71
N MET A 56 -10.38 16.61 12.55
CA MET A 56 -9.30 17.49 12.11
C MET A 56 -9.86 18.60 11.22
N ASN A 57 -9.24 19.80 11.30
CA ASN A 57 -9.50 20.80 10.27
C ASN A 57 -8.75 20.41 8.97
N TRP A 58 -9.13 21.04 7.85
CA TRP A 58 -8.59 20.70 6.54
C TRP A 58 -7.06 20.81 6.44
N LYS A 59 -6.44 21.78 7.17
CA LYS A 59 -4.98 21.95 7.18
C LYS A 59 -4.27 20.82 7.93
N GLN A 60 -4.83 20.43 9.07
CA GLN A 60 -4.31 19.30 9.85
C GLN A 60 -4.44 18.00 9.08
N TYR A 61 -5.57 17.81 8.41
CA TYR A 61 -5.80 16.63 7.56
C TYR A 61 -4.82 16.57 6.39
N ALA A 62 -4.69 17.68 5.64
CA ALA A 62 -3.74 17.75 4.53
C ALA A 62 -2.29 17.50 4.99
N LEU A 63 -1.89 18.10 6.11
CA LEU A 63 -0.54 17.91 6.66
C LEU A 63 -0.32 16.45 7.11
N ALA A 64 -1.30 15.83 7.75
CA ALA A 64 -1.22 14.43 8.16
C ALA A 64 -1.11 13.50 6.95
N LEU A 65 -1.93 13.71 5.91
CA LEU A 65 -1.90 12.91 4.69
C LEU A 65 -0.56 13.04 3.95
N VAL A 66 -0.10 14.27 3.71
CA VAL A 66 1.18 14.52 3.04
C VAL A 66 2.35 14.02 3.90
N GLY A 67 2.31 14.23 5.21
CA GLY A 67 3.35 13.77 6.14
C GLY A 67 3.46 12.25 6.16
N THR A 68 2.34 11.54 6.23
CA THR A 68 2.31 10.07 6.18
C THR A 68 2.90 9.57 4.86
N ASN A 69 2.48 10.14 3.74
CA ASN A 69 3.00 9.78 2.42
C ASN A 69 4.50 10.06 2.32
N ALA A 70 4.99 11.18 2.85
CA ALA A 70 6.41 11.51 2.86
C ALA A 70 7.24 10.50 3.68
N VAL A 71 6.74 10.08 4.84
CA VAL A 71 7.39 9.03 5.66
C VAL A 71 7.45 7.71 4.90
N MET A 72 6.35 7.32 4.24
CA MET A 72 6.30 6.09 3.44
C MET A 72 7.26 6.13 2.25
N VAL A 73 7.35 7.28 1.57
CA VAL A 73 8.33 7.51 0.49
C VAL A 73 9.76 7.37 1.03
N ALA A 74 10.07 7.97 2.18
CA ALA A 74 11.41 7.89 2.77
C ALA A 74 11.79 6.44 3.12
N ILE A 75 10.88 5.70 3.75
CA ILE A 75 11.09 4.28 4.10
C ILE A 75 11.27 3.44 2.84
N GLY A 76 10.38 3.57 1.86
CA GLY A 76 10.46 2.82 0.61
C GLY A 76 11.73 3.13 -0.18
N TYR A 77 12.13 4.40 -0.23
CA TYR A 77 13.40 4.82 -0.84
C TYR A 77 14.58 4.12 -0.18
N LEU A 78 14.65 4.13 1.15
CA LEU A 78 15.73 3.48 1.89
C LEU A 78 15.79 1.98 1.61
N ILE A 79 14.64 1.28 1.59
CA ILE A 79 14.58 -0.15 1.27
C ILE A 79 15.15 -0.42 -0.12
N LEU A 80 14.79 0.36 -1.14
CA LEU A 80 15.33 0.21 -2.50
C LEU A 80 16.83 0.48 -2.56
N ARG A 81 17.33 1.41 -1.75
CA ARG A 81 18.75 1.78 -1.70
C ARG A 81 19.63 0.76 -0.98
N ILE A 82 19.07 -0.08 -0.12
CA ILE A 82 19.80 -1.09 0.66
C ILE A 82 19.37 -2.52 0.32
N GLN A 83 18.64 -2.74 -0.77
CA GLN A 83 18.03 -4.03 -1.09
C GLN A 83 19.04 -5.17 -1.30
N SER A 84 20.32 -4.85 -1.62
CA SER A 84 21.37 -5.86 -1.78
C SER A 84 21.70 -6.60 -0.49
N VAL A 85 21.43 -5.99 0.68
CA VAL A 85 21.75 -6.54 2.01
C VAL A 85 20.60 -7.37 2.58
N GLY A 86 19.46 -7.42 1.89
CA GLY A 86 18.24 -8.04 2.40
C GLY A 86 18.31 -9.58 2.46
N ILE A 87 17.67 -10.13 3.50
CA ILE A 87 17.55 -11.58 3.73
C ILE A 87 16.79 -12.28 2.59
N PHE A 88 15.87 -11.57 1.92
CA PHE A 88 15.05 -12.08 0.81
C PHE A 88 15.55 -11.60 -0.56
N ASN A 89 16.87 -11.79 -0.80
CA ASN A 89 17.51 -11.45 -2.08
C ASN A 89 18.29 -12.65 -2.66
N PRO A 90 17.63 -13.78 -2.98
CA PRO A 90 18.28 -14.97 -3.48
C PRO A 90 18.95 -14.77 -4.85
N ASN A 91 18.49 -13.78 -5.61
CA ASN A 91 19.00 -13.46 -6.94
C ASN A 91 20.20 -12.49 -6.90
N ASN A 92 20.68 -12.12 -5.71
CA ASN A 92 21.79 -11.17 -5.52
C ASN A 92 21.59 -9.85 -6.28
N ILE A 93 20.37 -9.32 -6.26
CA ILE A 93 20.05 -8.04 -6.87
C ILE A 93 20.83 -6.92 -6.17
N GLY A 94 21.51 -6.09 -6.95
CA GLY A 94 22.25 -4.93 -6.43
C GLY A 94 21.33 -3.83 -5.90
N ASN A 95 21.93 -2.85 -5.22
CA ASN A 95 21.19 -1.65 -4.78
C ASN A 95 20.68 -0.87 -5.98
N MET A 96 19.45 -0.37 -5.90
CA MET A 96 18.89 0.46 -6.96
C MET A 96 19.61 1.80 -7.02
N GLU A 97 19.85 2.31 -8.24
CA GLU A 97 20.44 3.63 -8.47
C GLU A 97 19.57 4.72 -7.82
N PRO A 98 20.19 5.80 -7.22
CA PRO A 98 19.44 6.81 -6.44
C PRO A 98 18.27 7.45 -7.19
N THR A 99 18.49 7.87 -8.43
CA THR A 99 17.47 8.54 -9.23
C THR A 99 16.35 7.58 -9.60
N LEU A 100 16.70 6.34 -9.95
CA LEU A 100 15.72 5.30 -10.24
C LEU A 100 14.90 4.91 -9.00
N ALA A 101 15.55 4.79 -7.84
CA ALA A 101 14.86 4.50 -6.57
C ALA A 101 13.87 5.61 -6.20
N PHE A 102 14.27 6.87 -6.37
CA PHE A 102 13.40 8.01 -6.12
C PHE A 102 12.21 8.03 -7.09
N ASN A 103 12.45 7.89 -8.38
CA ASN A 103 11.40 7.84 -9.38
C ASN A 103 10.43 6.68 -9.13
N THR A 104 10.96 5.51 -8.77
CA THR A 104 10.15 4.33 -8.48
C THR A 104 9.23 4.57 -7.30
N ILE A 105 9.76 5.02 -6.16
CA ILE A 105 8.93 5.19 -4.96
C ILE A 105 7.88 6.30 -5.14
N ILE A 106 8.20 7.39 -5.79
CA ILE A 106 7.24 8.45 -6.10
C ILE A 106 6.17 7.94 -7.05
N SER A 107 6.54 7.19 -8.08
CA SER A 107 5.59 6.61 -9.04
C SER A 107 4.58 5.68 -8.36
N PHE A 108 5.02 4.85 -7.42
CA PHE A 108 4.11 3.98 -6.66
C PHE A 108 3.30 4.76 -5.62
N MET A 109 3.88 5.75 -4.95
CA MET A 109 3.14 6.55 -3.97
C MET A 109 2.06 7.42 -4.61
N THR A 110 2.29 7.94 -5.80
CA THR A 110 1.30 8.71 -6.57
C THR A 110 0.33 7.84 -7.39
N ASN A 111 0.44 6.51 -7.26
CA ASN A 111 -0.35 5.53 -8.01
C ASN A 111 -0.25 5.67 -9.55
N THR A 112 0.87 6.19 -10.03
CA THR A 112 1.14 6.35 -11.47
C THR A 112 1.65 5.06 -12.09
N ASN A 113 2.39 4.25 -11.31
CA ASN A 113 2.94 2.94 -11.67
C ASN A 113 3.79 2.94 -12.95
N LEU A 114 4.49 4.03 -13.22
CA LEU A 114 5.46 4.14 -14.31
C LEU A 114 6.79 3.51 -13.89
N GLN A 115 7.13 2.40 -14.52
CA GLN A 115 8.32 1.61 -14.19
C GLN A 115 9.39 1.79 -15.27
N HIS A 116 10.62 2.09 -14.84
CA HIS A 116 11.81 2.15 -15.69
C HIS A 116 12.81 1.03 -15.38
N TYR A 117 12.31 -0.12 -14.87
CA TYR A 117 13.11 -1.30 -14.53
C TYR A 117 12.28 -2.57 -14.77
N SER A 118 12.97 -3.70 -14.89
CA SER A 118 12.34 -5.02 -14.86
C SER A 118 12.28 -5.53 -13.43
N GLY A 119 11.10 -5.89 -12.94
CA GLY A 119 10.91 -6.36 -11.57
C GLY A 119 11.72 -7.63 -11.23
N GLU A 120 11.89 -8.51 -12.21
CA GLU A 120 12.61 -9.77 -12.04
C GLU A 120 14.11 -9.59 -11.86
N SER A 121 14.68 -8.53 -12.43
CA SER A 121 16.13 -8.27 -12.42
C SER A 121 16.53 -7.02 -11.64
N GLY A 122 15.60 -6.14 -11.33
CA GLY A 122 15.87 -4.85 -10.67
C GLY A 122 15.46 -4.79 -9.20
N LEU A 123 14.66 -5.75 -8.71
CA LEU A 123 14.12 -5.75 -7.35
C LEU A 123 14.35 -7.07 -6.62
N SER A 124 14.80 -6.98 -5.37
CA SER A 124 14.77 -8.11 -4.44
C SER A 124 13.32 -8.49 -4.08
N TYR A 125 13.08 -9.71 -3.63
CA TYR A 125 11.74 -10.13 -3.20
C TYR A 125 11.23 -9.28 -2.02
N LEU A 126 12.13 -8.89 -1.11
CA LEU A 126 11.78 -7.99 -0.02
C LEU A 126 11.31 -6.63 -0.53
N SER A 127 12.02 -6.05 -1.49
CA SER A 127 11.64 -4.78 -2.12
C SER A 127 10.33 -4.89 -2.88
N GLN A 128 10.09 -5.98 -3.60
CA GLN A 128 8.81 -6.21 -4.25
C GLN A 128 7.65 -6.26 -3.25
N MET A 129 7.82 -6.96 -2.14
CA MET A 129 6.76 -7.13 -1.14
C MET A 129 6.53 -5.85 -0.33
N LEU A 130 7.59 -5.24 0.24
CA LEU A 130 7.48 -4.12 1.16
C LEU A 130 7.38 -2.75 0.47
N VAL A 131 7.87 -2.62 -0.75
CA VAL A 131 7.80 -1.35 -1.47
C VAL A 131 6.71 -1.43 -2.53
N ILE A 132 6.82 -2.33 -3.51
CA ILE A 132 5.92 -2.30 -4.65
C ILE A 132 4.50 -2.70 -4.24
N ILE A 133 4.30 -3.90 -3.72
CA ILE A 133 2.97 -4.41 -3.38
C ILE A 133 2.34 -3.56 -2.29
N PHE A 134 3.06 -3.29 -1.20
CA PHE A 134 2.53 -2.52 -0.09
C PHE A 134 2.16 -1.08 -0.51
N MET A 135 3.04 -0.41 -1.29
CA MET A 135 2.75 0.95 -1.77
C MET A 135 1.59 1.01 -2.74
N MET A 136 1.33 -0.01 -3.54
CA MET A 136 0.13 -0.07 -4.39
C MET A 136 -1.16 0.02 -3.56
N PHE A 137 -1.21 -0.67 -2.42
CA PHE A 137 -2.36 -0.58 -1.51
C PHE A 137 -2.43 0.77 -0.79
N VAL A 138 -1.29 1.24 -0.28
CA VAL A 138 -1.22 2.53 0.46
C VAL A 138 -1.55 3.70 -0.44
N SER A 139 -1.04 3.73 -1.67
CA SER A 139 -1.33 4.82 -2.61
C SER A 139 -2.80 4.85 -3.02
N ALA A 140 -3.42 3.70 -3.23
CA ALA A 140 -4.84 3.62 -3.50
C ALA A 140 -5.67 4.12 -2.30
N ALA A 141 -5.31 3.71 -1.08
CA ALA A 141 -5.95 4.19 0.15
C ALA A 141 -5.75 5.70 0.35
N SER A 142 -4.54 6.23 0.10
CA SER A 142 -4.25 7.67 0.16
C SER A 142 -5.06 8.46 -0.86
N GLY A 143 -5.21 7.95 -2.08
CA GLY A 143 -6.04 8.57 -3.11
C GLY A 143 -7.53 8.55 -2.76
N TYR A 144 -7.99 7.51 -2.07
CA TYR A 144 -9.38 7.47 -1.57
C TYR A 144 -9.61 8.43 -0.40
N ALA A 145 -8.58 8.64 0.44
CA ALA A 145 -8.64 9.54 1.58
C ALA A 145 -8.51 11.02 1.19
N ALA A 146 -7.94 11.34 0.02
CA ALA A 146 -7.74 12.72 -0.45
C ALA A 146 -9.03 13.33 -1.04
#